data_4ae145fa763c9aec4cb26d9d1a81b4c9
#
_entry.id   4ae145fa763c9aec4cb26d9d1a81b4c9
#
_cell.length_a   1.000
_cell.length_b   1.000
_cell.length_c   1.000
_cell.angle_alpha   90.00
_cell.angle_beta   90.00
_cell.angle_gamma   90.00
#
_symmetry.space_group_name_H-M   'P 1'
#
loop_
_entity.id
_entity.type
_entity.pdbx_description
1 polymer ?
#
loop_
_entity_poly.entity_id
_entity_poly.type
_entity_poly.pdbx_seq_one_letter_code
_entity_poly.pdbx_strand_id
1 'polypeptide(L)'
;RQRTVQARWPEDTALKGFELHHGQTWADPSLQELCAESGLGWWTTSAAGGDIVGTYLHGLLDNGPWRRHWLNSLRQRKGLSPLSTERQHHADHRNQLLERLANAFEEHVNLEPLLN
;
A
#
# COMPACT_ATOMS: atom_id res chain seq x y z
N ARG A 1 -1.82 13.98 5.58
CA ARG A 1 -0.76 13.71 6.58
C ARG A 1 -0.21 12.30 6.36
N GLN A 2 1.10 12.17 6.40
CA GLN A 2 1.76 10.86 6.30
C GLN A 2 1.43 10.00 7.52
N ARG A 3 1.14 8.73 7.27
CA ARG A 3 0.81 7.76 8.31
C ARG A 3 1.65 6.50 8.13
N THR A 4 2.05 5.94 9.26
CA THR A 4 2.54 4.55 9.33
C THR A 4 1.67 3.86 10.37
N VAL A 5 0.93 2.86 9.94
CA VAL A 5 -0.07 2.17 10.75
C VAL A 5 0.05 0.67 10.57
N GLN A 6 -0.60 -0.09 11.44
CA GLN A 6 -0.64 -1.54 11.36
C GLN A 6 -1.97 -2.00 10.74
N ALA A 7 -1.93 -2.67 9.61
CA ALA A 7 -3.11 -3.33 9.06
C ALA A 7 -3.55 -4.48 9.95
N ARG A 8 -4.84 -4.70 10.04
CA ARG A 8 -5.46 -5.88 10.65
C ARG A 8 -5.97 -6.87 9.62
N TRP A 9 -6.17 -6.42 8.41
CA TRP A 9 -6.69 -7.22 7.32
C TRP A 9 -5.90 -6.96 6.03
N PRO A 10 -5.68 -7.97 5.17
CA PRO A 10 -5.98 -9.40 5.35
C PRO A 10 -5.08 -10.12 6.36
N GLU A 11 -3.95 -9.54 6.69
CA GLU A 11 -2.94 -9.99 7.65
C GLU A 11 -2.33 -8.79 8.37
N ASP A 12 -1.79 -9.02 9.58
CA ASP A 12 -1.04 -8.00 10.31
C ASP A 12 0.19 -7.59 9.50
N THR A 13 0.19 -6.35 9.01
CA THR A 13 1.22 -5.83 8.10
C THR A 13 1.36 -4.33 8.29
N ALA A 14 2.60 -3.85 8.34
CA ALA A 14 2.84 -2.41 8.37
C ALA A 14 2.37 -1.75 7.06
N LEU A 15 1.67 -0.63 7.19
CA LEU A 15 1.19 0.18 6.08
C LEU A 15 1.75 1.59 6.16
N LYS A 16 2.15 2.10 5.00
CA LYS A 16 2.45 3.53 4.81
C LYS A 16 1.45 4.12 3.84
N GLY A 17 0.99 5.30 4.13
CA GLY A 17 0.05 5.99 3.26
C GLY A 17 -0.10 7.45 3.63
N PHE A 18 -0.86 8.17 2.84
CA PHE A 18 -1.19 9.56 3.09
C PHE A 18 -2.68 9.66 3.42
N GLU A 19 -3.00 10.10 4.64
CA GLU A 19 -4.38 10.34 5.07
C GLU A 19 -4.83 11.70 4.58
N LEU A 20 -5.88 11.71 3.77
CA LEU A 20 -6.55 12.93 3.31
C LEU A 20 -8.04 12.71 3.20
N HIS A 21 -8.80 13.46 3.99
CA HIS A 21 -10.26 13.51 3.86
C HIS A 21 -10.79 14.83 4.46
N HIS A 22 -11.94 15.26 3.99
CA HIS A 22 -12.59 16.49 4.43
C HIS A 22 -13.90 16.25 5.20
N GLY A 23 -14.29 14.99 5.38
CA GLY A 23 -15.50 14.60 6.07
C GLY A 23 -15.26 13.58 7.15
N GLN A 24 -16.33 13.22 7.84
CA GLN A 24 -16.36 12.08 8.75
C GLN A 24 -17.17 10.96 8.12
N THR A 25 -16.68 9.73 8.22
CA THR A 25 -17.41 8.54 7.84
C THR A 25 -18.01 7.92 9.08
N TRP A 26 -19.31 7.69 9.02
CA TRP A 26 -20.04 6.92 10.01
C TRP A 26 -20.12 5.49 9.50
N ALA A 27 -19.20 4.64 9.95
CA ALA A 27 -19.18 3.25 9.53
C ALA A 27 -20.29 2.47 10.25
N ASP A 28 -20.95 1.58 9.50
CA ASP A 28 -21.86 0.63 10.09
C ASP A 28 -21.11 -0.28 11.08
N PRO A 29 -21.65 -0.57 12.28
CA PRO A 29 -21.00 -1.44 13.26
C PRO A 29 -20.66 -2.85 12.76
N SER A 30 -21.28 -3.31 11.68
CA SER A 30 -20.96 -4.59 11.04
C SER A 30 -19.67 -4.59 10.24
N LEU A 31 -19.14 -3.40 9.89
CA LEU A 31 -17.86 -3.26 9.21
C LEU A 31 -16.71 -3.45 10.19
N GLN A 32 -15.64 -4.05 9.70
CA GLN A 32 -14.43 -4.25 10.49
C GLN A 32 -13.37 -3.22 10.14
N GLU A 33 -12.62 -2.79 11.14
CA GLU A 33 -11.52 -1.84 10.94
C GLU A 33 -10.39 -2.47 10.12
N LEU A 34 -9.93 -1.75 9.12
CA LEU A 34 -8.82 -2.14 8.27
C LEU A 34 -7.48 -2.10 9.03
N CYS A 35 -7.33 -1.14 9.93
CA CYS A 35 -6.11 -0.86 10.66
C CYS A 35 -6.33 -0.95 12.18
N ALA A 36 -5.24 -1.06 12.92
CA ALA A 36 -5.25 -0.96 14.38
C ALA A 36 -5.73 0.42 14.86
N GLU A 37 -5.42 1.47 14.09
CA GLU A 37 -5.97 2.80 14.30
C GLU A 37 -7.35 2.91 13.67
N SER A 38 -8.33 3.27 14.49
CA SER A 38 -9.72 3.41 14.06
C SER A 38 -9.92 4.59 13.12
N GLY A 39 -10.88 4.44 12.21
CA GLY A 39 -11.32 5.52 11.34
C GLY A 39 -10.50 5.75 10.09
N LEU A 40 -9.52 4.89 9.78
CA LEU A 40 -8.71 5.00 8.57
C LEU A 40 -9.20 4.15 7.41
N GLY A 41 -10.00 3.15 7.69
CA GLY A 41 -10.56 2.28 6.68
C GLY A 41 -11.31 1.11 7.27
N TRP A 42 -12.15 0.50 6.45
CA TRP A 42 -13.04 -0.60 6.85
C TRP A 42 -13.07 -1.66 5.77
N TRP A 43 -13.40 -2.86 6.17
CA TRP A 43 -13.60 -3.95 5.24
C TRP A 43 -14.79 -4.82 5.64
N THR A 44 -15.33 -5.51 4.68
CA THR A 44 -16.37 -6.52 4.84
C THR A 44 -16.34 -7.49 3.67
N THR A 45 -17.09 -8.57 3.79
CA THR A 45 -17.31 -9.52 2.70
C THR A 45 -18.73 -9.38 2.19
N SER A 46 -18.91 -9.27 0.87
CA SER A 46 -20.23 -9.25 0.25
C SER A 46 -20.93 -10.60 0.36
N ALA A 47 -22.25 -10.61 0.17
CA ALA A 47 -23.04 -11.83 0.12
C ALA A 47 -22.56 -12.81 -0.95
N ALA A 48 -21.95 -12.32 -2.03
CA ALA A 48 -21.37 -13.13 -3.11
C ALA A 48 -19.93 -13.61 -2.81
N GLY A 49 -19.37 -13.29 -1.63
CA GLY A 49 -18.04 -13.72 -1.19
C GLY A 49 -16.89 -12.83 -1.64
N GLY A 50 -17.17 -11.67 -2.23
CA GLY A 50 -16.15 -10.69 -2.61
C GLY A 50 -15.77 -9.76 -1.45
N ASP A 51 -14.52 -9.34 -1.41
CA ASP A 51 -14.08 -8.34 -0.43
C ASP A 51 -14.50 -6.94 -0.85
N ILE A 52 -14.93 -6.15 0.13
CA ILE A 52 -15.22 -4.72 -0.03
C ILE A 52 -14.33 -3.97 0.96
N VAL A 53 -13.51 -3.06 0.47
CA VAL A 53 -12.57 -2.29 1.27
C VAL A 53 -12.70 -0.82 0.93
N GLY A 54 -12.80 0.02 1.94
CA GLY A 54 -12.79 1.47 1.81
C GLY A 54 -11.78 2.08 2.76
N THR A 55 -11.01 3.06 2.31
CA THR A 55 -9.97 3.67 3.15
C THR A 55 -9.72 5.13 2.80
N TYR A 56 -9.30 5.89 3.79
CA TYR A 56 -8.74 7.23 3.65
C TYR A 56 -7.21 7.24 3.41
N LEU A 57 -6.57 6.08 3.45
CA LEU A 57 -5.14 5.97 3.18
C LEU A 57 -4.89 5.93 1.67
N HIS A 58 -4.39 7.02 1.13
CA HIS A 58 -3.89 7.07 -0.24
C HIS A 58 -2.59 6.26 -0.33
N GLY A 59 -2.43 5.49 -1.41
CA GLY A 59 -1.26 4.65 -1.62
C GLY A 59 -1.33 3.28 -0.94
N LEU A 60 -2.52 2.83 -0.52
CA LEU A 60 -2.69 1.50 0.10
C LEU A 60 -2.06 0.38 -0.75
N LEU A 61 -2.32 0.38 -2.05
CA LEU A 61 -1.81 -0.63 -2.98
C LEU A 61 -0.30 -0.51 -3.29
N ASP A 62 0.34 0.59 -2.90
CA ASP A 62 1.78 0.77 -3.03
C ASP A 62 2.56 -0.04 -1.98
N ASN A 63 1.87 -0.50 -0.94
CA ASN A 63 2.44 -1.37 0.09
C ASN A 63 2.57 -2.80 -0.44
N GLY A 64 3.75 -3.16 -0.92
CA GLY A 64 4.01 -4.44 -1.58
C GLY A 64 3.60 -5.67 -0.75
N PRO A 65 4.03 -5.78 0.53
CA PRO A 65 3.64 -6.89 1.39
C PRO A 65 2.13 -6.98 1.61
N TRP A 66 1.47 -5.87 1.94
CA TRP A 66 0.01 -5.84 2.13
C TRP A 66 -0.74 -6.25 0.86
N ARG A 67 -0.37 -5.67 -0.27
CA ARG A 67 -0.96 -6.04 -1.58
C ARG A 67 -0.79 -7.52 -1.87
N ARG A 68 0.37 -8.09 -1.56
CA ARG A 68 0.63 -9.52 -1.76
C ARG A 68 -0.22 -10.40 -0.85
N HIS A 69 -0.38 -10.04 0.41
CA HIS A 69 -1.29 -10.75 1.33
C HIS A 69 -2.72 -10.76 0.81
N TRP A 70 -3.22 -9.61 0.38
CA TRP A 70 -4.55 -9.51 -0.21
C TRP A 70 -4.69 -10.37 -1.48
N LEU A 71 -3.77 -10.25 -2.42
CA LEU A 71 -3.78 -11.06 -3.65
C LEU A 71 -3.64 -12.56 -3.35
N ASN A 72 -2.86 -12.94 -2.34
CA ASN A 72 -2.76 -14.34 -1.91
C ASN A 72 -4.09 -14.86 -1.34
N SER A 73 -4.84 -14.05 -0.62
CA SER A 73 -6.17 -14.46 -0.15
C SER A 73 -7.12 -14.75 -1.32
N LEU A 74 -7.06 -13.94 -2.38
CA LEU A 74 -7.82 -14.18 -3.61
C LEU A 74 -7.32 -15.44 -4.35
N ARG A 75 -6.01 -15.65 -4.42
CA ARG A 75 -5.41 -16.85 -5.02
C ARG A 75 -5.90 -18.12 -4.32
N GLN A 76 -5.88 -18.15 -2.99
CA GLN A 76 -6.32 -19.28 -2.20
C GLN A 76 -7.79 -19.61 -2.44
N ARG A 77 -8.67 -18.62 -2.54
CA ARG A 77 -10.08 -18.82 -2.91
C ARG A 77 -10.27 -19.43 -4.30
N LYS A 78 -9.28 -19.24 -5.18
CA LYS A 78 -9.26 -19.85 -6.53
C LYS A 78 -8.47 -21.15 -6.58
N GLY A 79 -8.06 -21.71 -5.44
CA GLY A 79 -7.29 -22.93 -5.38
C GLY A 79 -5.84 -22.80 -5.83
N LEU A 80 -5.31 -21.59 -5.91
CA LEU A 80 -3.93 -21.29 -6.30
C LEU A 80 -3.05 -21.11 -5.07
N SER A 81 -1.82 -21.59 -5.15
CA SER A 81 -0.83 -21.41 -4.08
C SER A 81 -0.49 -19.93 -3.87
N PRO A 82 -0.25 -19.52 -2.62
CA PRO A 82 0.21 -18.15 -2.35
C PRO A 82 1.61 -17.92 -2.92
N LEU A 83 1.89 -16.67 -3.25
CA LEU A 83 3.22 -16.22 -3.68
C LEU A 83 3.93 -15.53 -2.52
N SER A 84 5.27 -15.40 -2.62
CA SER A 84 6.08 -14.73 -1.60
C SER A 84 5.55 -13.33 -1.27
N THR A 85 5.46 -13.02 0.02
CA THR A 85 5.08 -11.71 0.56
C THR A 85 6.25 -10.73 0.63
N GLU A 86 7.47 -11.19 0.39
CA GLU A 86 8.67 -10.35 0.30
C GLU A 86 8.61 -9.48 -0.95
N ARG A 87 7.85 -8.39 -0.86
CA ARG A 87 7.69 -7.44 -1.95
C ARG A 87 8.09 -6.05 -1.49
N GLN A 88 8.86 -5.38 -2.33
CA GLN A 88 9.26 -4.02 -2.10
C GLN A 88 8.06 -3.08 -2.19
N HIS A 89 8.04 -2.05 -1.34
CA HIS A 89 7.11 -0.94 -1.49
C HIS A 89 7.36 -0.22 -2.81
N HIS A 90 6.30 0.26 -3.45
CA HIS A 90 6.40 0.98 -4.72
C HIS A 90 7.30 2.23 -4.62
N ALA A 91 7.21 2.96 -3.51
CA ALA A 91 8.04 4.14 -3.28
C ALA A 91 9.54 3.80 -3.24
N ASP A 92 9.92 2.70 -2.59
CA ASP A 92 11.32 2.27 -2.51
C ASP A 92 11.84 1.84 -3.89
N HIS A 93 11.04 1.11 -4.64
CA HIS A 93 11.38 0.72 -6.01
C HIS A 93 11.57 1.94 -6.91
N ARG A 94 10.64 2.89 -6.85
CA ARG A 94 10.73 4.15 -7.59
C ARG A 94 11.98 4.93 -7.23
N ASN A 95 12.30 5.05 -5.94
CA ASN A 95 13.48 5.77 -5.48
C ASN A 95 14.77 5.11 -5.99
N GLN A 96 14.85 3.80 -5.97
CA GLN A 96 15.99 3.07 -6.54
C GLN A 96 16.15 3.32 -8.05
N LEU A 97 15.06 3.38 -8.80
CA LEU A 97 15.10 3.71 -10.23
C LEU A 97 15.59 5.14 -10.46
N LEU A 98 15.14 6.10 -9.65
CA LEU A 98 15.58 7.50 -9.73
C LEU A 98 17.07 7.64 -9.40
N GLU A 99 17.57 6.95 -8.37
CA GLU A 99 18.99 6.92 -8.02
C GLU A 99 19.84 6.33 -9.17
N ARG A 100 19.39 5.23 -9.76
CA ARG A 100 20.06 4.64 -10.92
C ARG A 100 20.10 5.60 -12.11
N LEU A 101 19.03 6.31 -12.36
CA LEU A 101 18.95 7.30 -13.43
C LEU A 101 19.90 8.48 -13.15
N ALA A 102 19.90 9.00 -11.91
CA ALA A 102 20.77 10.09 -11.50
C ALA A 102 22.26 9.71 -11.66
N ASN A 103 22.64 8.51 -11.20
CA ASN A 103 24.01 8.01 -11.34
C ASN A 103 24.42 7.87 -12.81
N ALA A 104 23.55 7.31 -13.65
CA ALA A 104 23.83 7.21 -15.09
C ALA A 104 23.97 8.60 -15.74
N PHE A 105 23.17 9.56 -15.32
CA PHE A 105 23.26 10.93 -15.80
C PHE A 105 24.61 11.56 -15.41
N GLU A 106 25.04 11.44 -14.16
CA GLU A 106 26.33 11.95 -13.68
C GLU A 106 27.53 11.32 -14.42
N GLU A 107 27.44 10.03 -14.74
CA GLU A 107 28.50 9.32 -15.49
C GLU A 107 28.64 9.79 -16.94
N HIS A 108 27.55 10.23 -17.56
CA HIS A 108 27.52 10.50 -19.01
C HIS A 108 27.36 11.99 -19.36
N VAL A 109 27.07 12.84 -18.41
CA VAL A 109 26.86 14.28 -18.62
C VAL A 109 27.84 15.09 -17.79
N ASN A 110 28.61 15.94 -18.46
CA ASN A 110 29.47 16.89 -17.75
C ASN A 110 28.67 18.05 -17.18
N LEU A 111 28.57 18.12 -15.87
CA LEU A 111 27.82 19.16 -15.15
C LEU A 111 28.65 20.39 -14.79
N GLU A 112 29.98 20.34 -14.94
CA GLU A 112 30.86 21.45 -14.59
C GLU A 112 30.42 22.79 -15.19
N PRO A 113 30.02 22.87 -16.49
CA PRO A 113 29.58 24.12 -17.07
C PRO A 113 28.33 24.74 -16.41
N LEU A 114 27.53 23.92 -15.72
CA LEU A 114 26.28 24.35 -15.08
C LEU A 114 26.51 24.77 -13.60
N LEU A 115 27.63 24.35 -13.00
CA LEU A 115 27.92 24.57 -11.58
C LEU A 115 28.83 25.80 -11.34
N ASN A 116 29.34 26.41 -12.38
CA ASN A 116 30.22 27.61 -12.32
C ASN A 116 29.43 28.88 -12.56
#